data_121255bfdb7a6beffca2552463e4b98f
#
_entry.id   121255bfdb7a6beffca2552463e4b98f
#
_cell.length_a   1.000
_cell.length_b   1.000
_cell.length_c   1.000
_cell.angle_alpha   90.00
_cell.angle_beta   90.00
_cell.angle_gamma   90.00
#
_symmetry.space_group_name_H-M   'P 1'
#
loop_
_entity.id
_entity.type
_entity.pdbx_description
1 polymer ?
#
loop_
_entity_poly.entity_id
_entity_poly.type
_entity_poly.pdbx_seq_one_letter_code
_entity_poly.pdbx_strand_id
1 'polypeptide(L)'
;MRDNELTILVTGIVRNVASTIEHDVVVIERALKDFHSIKWFLVESDSEDDTLNQLTFLSTKYENFRFTSLGIIQNPAESRTVGMAKARNRYLEELKENADYQTVDVLAVSDFNGVNSKLTQAAVASCFDVKIWDACFANQSGRYYDIWALRHPMWSPNDCWQQHSFYRKYYKIPEFALAVSVKSRMIRIPKRSEWIEVDSAFGGFAFYRPDAIGKAVYEGLTADGKAICEHVPFHAEMRRNQKKLFINPDLINARSTDHSFRINIISTMFRIAKYPLKLVSSWMAKSRSQ
;
A
#
# COMPACT_ATOMS: atom_id res chain seq x y z
N MET A 1 19.23 -9.07 -16.75
CA MET A 1 19.17 -10.35 -16.02
C MET A 1 17.85 -11.00 -16.40
N ARG A 2 17.82 -12.27 -16.67
CA ARG A 2 16.56 -13.00 -16.88
C ARG A 2 15.99 -13.32 -15.51
N ASP A 3 14.67 -13.29 -15.38
CA ASP A 3 14.01 -13.52 -14.08
C ASP A 3 14.39 -14.88 -13.47
N ASN A 4 14.69 -15.87 -14.29
CA ASN A 4 15.13 -17.22 -13.91
C ASN A 4 16.55 -17.30 -13.28
N GLU A 5 17.25 -16.19 -13.14
CA GLU A 5 18.55 -16.11 -12.45
C GLU A 5 18.45 -15.38 -11.11
N LEU A 6 17.29 -14.74 -10.81
CA LEU A 6 17.10 -13.88 -9.64
C LEU A 6 16.50 -14.62 -8.44
N THR A 7 17.06 -14.36 -7.28
CA THR A 7 16.48 -14.75 -5.99
C THR A 7 15.63 -13.63 -5.43
N ILE A 8 14.38 -13.93 -5.06
CA ILE A 8 13.44 -12.97 -4.52
C ILE A 8 13.08 -13.31 -3.07
N LEU A 9 13.05 -12.29 -2.20
CA LEU A 9 12.47 -12.38 -0.87
C LEU A 9 11.09 -11.72 -0.87
N VAL A 10 10.05 -12.49 -0.60
CA VAL A 10 8.70 -11.97 -0.38
C VAL A 10 8.50 -11.67 1.09
N THR A 11 8.07 -10.47 1.40
CA THR A 11 7.84 -10.02 2.77
C THR A 11 6.58 -9.18 2.90
N GLY A 12 6.12 -9.00 4.12
CA GLY A 12 5.01 -8.13 4.47
C GLY A 12 4.66 -8.25 5.93
N ILE A 13 3.78 -7.37 6.37
CA ILE A 13 3.21 -7.40 7.71
C ILE A 13 1.82 -8.03 7.65
N VAL A 14 1.48 -8.88 8.63
CA VAL A 14 0.21 -9.61 8.67
C VAL A 14 -0.45 -9.46 10.04
N ARG A 15 -1.77 -9.25 9.99
CA ARG A 15 -2.64 -9.19 11.16
C ARG A 15 -4.04 -9.63 10.78
N ASN A 16 -4.61 -10.62 11.49
CA ASN A 16 -5.97 -11.11 11.25
C ASN A 16 -6.22 -11.50 9.79
N VAL A 17 -5.34 -12.33 9.22
CA VAL A 17 -5.37 -12.76 7.81
C VAL A 17 -5.58 -14.28 7.67
N ALA A 18 -6.03 -14.97 8.71
CA ALA A 18 -6.21 -16.42 8.68
C ALA A 18 -7.02 -16.92 7.48
N SER A 19 -8.03 -16.16 7.06
CA SER A 19 -8.91 -16.53 5.94
C SER A 19 -8.33 -16.27 4.55
N THR A 20 -7.25 -15.48 4.42
CA THR A 20 -6.71 -15.03 3.12
C THR A 20 -5.28 -15.46 2.87
N ILE A 21 -4.48 -15.65 3.92
CA ILE A 21 -3.02 -15.80 3.82
C ILE A 21 -2.59 -16.97 2.93
N GLU A 22 -3.21 -18.14 3.05
CA GLU A 22 -2.84 -19.28 2.21
C GLU A 22 -3.12 -19.02 0.73
N HIS A 23 -4.27 -18.42 0.42
CA HIS A 23 -4.63 -18.05 -0.94
C HIS A 23 -3.64 -16.99 -1.50
N ASP A 24 -3.30 -15.97 -0.71
CA ASP A 24 -2.39 -14.91 -1.12
C ASP A 24 -0.98 -15.47 -1.41
N VAL A 25 -0.48 -16.38 -0.57
CA VAL A 25 0.80 -17.08 -0.81
C VAL A 25 0.76 -17.85 -2.13
N VAL A 26 -0.29 -18.63 -2.40
CA VAL A 26 -0.43 -19.39 -3.66
C VAL A 26 -0.48 -18.46 -4.89
N VAL A 27 -1.20 -17.35 -4.81
CA VAL A 27 -1.29 -16.37 -5.91
C VAL A 27 0.08 -15.75 -6.19
N ILE A 28 0.77 -15.29 -5.16
CA ILE A 28 2.08 -14.65 -5.28
C ILE A 28 3.12 -15.65 -5.80
N GLU A 29 3.16 -16.85 -5.25
CA GLU A 29 4.09 -17.90 -5.69
C GLU A 29 3.90 -18.25 -7.17
N ARG A 30 2.64 -18.39 -7.61
CA ARG A 30 2.33 -18.61 -9.03
C ARG A 30 2.79 -17.44 -9.91
N ALA A 31 2.65 -16.22 -9.43
CA ALA A 31 3.07 -15.04 -10.19
C ALA A 31 4.60 -14.91 -10.28
N LEU A 32 5.32 -15.43 -9.28
CA LEU A 32 6.78 -15.38 -9.16
C LEU A 32 7.48 -16.67 -9.64
N LYS A 33 6.77 -17.63 -10.21
CA LYS A 33 7.29 -18.98 -10.53
C LYS A 33 8.52 -19.02 -11.47
N ASP A 34 8.78 -17.94 -12.21
CA ASP A 34 9.93 -17.85 -13.13
C ASP A 34 11.22 -17.42 -12.44
N PHE A 35 11.16 -17.00 -11.18
CA PHE A 35 12.36 -16.68 -10.41
C PHE A 35 13.13 -17.94 -10.05
N HIS A 36 14.45 -17.83 -9.95
CA HIS A 36 15.33 -18.93 -9.56
C HIS A 36 14.99 -19.47 -8.17
N SER A 37 14.74 -18.58 -7.24
CA SER A 37 14.40 -18.94 -5.85
C SER A 37 13.44 -17.92 -5.25
N ILE A 38 12.40 -18.42 -4.56
CA ILE A 38 11.46 -17.60 -3.80
C ILE A 38 11.67 -17.91 -2.33
N LYS A 39 12.05 -16.90 -1.58
CA LYS A 39 12.17 -16.94 -0.10
C LYS A 39 11.06 -16.10 0.50
N TRP A 40 10.61 -16.46 1.70
CA TRP A 40 9.54 -15.78 2.40
C TRP A 40 9.99 -15.39 3.81
N PHE A 41 9.65 -14.17 4.21
CA PHE A 41 9.77 -13.74 5.59
C PHE A 41 8.63 -12.80 5.95
N LEU A 42 7.65 -13.27 6.71
CA LEU A 42 6.49 -12.47 7.14
C LEU A 42 6.64 -12.03 8.60
N VAL A 43 6.13 -10.85 8.89
CA VAL A 43 6.09 -10.31 10.25
C VAL A 43 4.66 -10.20 10.72
N GLU A 44 4.31 -10.98 11.73
CA GLU A 44 3.00 -10.95 12.35
C GLU A 44 3.01 -10.07 13.60
N SER A 45 1.91 -9.36 13.83
CA SER A 45 1.63 -8.73 15.12
C SER A 45 0.14 -8.55 15.36
N ASP A 46 -0.23 -8.52 16.63
CA ASP A 46 -1.57 -8.12 17.11
C ASP A 46 -2.73 -8.95 16.52
N SER A 47 -2.51 -10.19 16.06
CA SER A 47 -3.59 -11.05 15.57
C SER A 47 -4.39 -11.65 16.72
N GLU A 48 -5.72 -11.68 16.55
CA GLU A 48 -6.69 -12.25 17.47
C GLU A 48 -7.40 -13.48 16.85
N ASP A 49 -7.15 -13.77 15.57
CA ASP A 49 -7.69 -14.91 14.82
C ASP A 49 -6.64 -16.04 14.69
N ASP A 50 -6.91 -17.01 13.84
CA ASP A 50 -6.04 -18.18 13.62
C ASP A 50 -4.80 -17.90 12.75
N THR A 51 -4.40 -16.63 12.56
CA THR A 51 -3.27 -16.24 11.69
C THR A 51 -1.98 -16.97 12.06
N LEU A 52 -1.63 -17.07 13.34
CA LEU A 52 -0.37 -17.72 13.78
C LEU A 52 -0.34 -19.21 13.42
N ASN A 53 -1.45 -19.93 13.57
CA ASN A 53 -1.52 -21.33 13.18
C ASN A 53 -1.41 -21.50 11.65
N GLN A 54 -2.02 -20.60 10.87
CA GLN A 54 -1.87 -20.59 9.41
C GLN A 54 -0.42 -20.32 8.98
N LEU A 55 0.28 -19.39 9.61
CA LEU A 55 1.71 -19.12 9.34
C LEU A 55 2.58 -20.32 9.70
N THR A 56 2.31 -20.98 10.83
CA THR A 56 2.99 -22.21 11.24
C THR A 56 2.75 -23.32 10.23
N PHE A 57 1.52 -23.52 9.77
CA PHE A 57 1.22 -24.47 8.70
C PHE A 57 1.99 -24.15 7.41
N LEU A 58 2.01 -22.90 6.97
CA LEU A 58 2.76 -22.47 5.78
C LEU A 58 4.26 -22.73 5.92
N SER A 59 4.84 -22.51 7.09
CA SER A 59 6.26 -22.78 7.35
C SER A 59 6.63 -24.27 7.32
N THR A 60 5.69 -25.15 7.53
CA THR A 60 5.88 -26.59 7.34
C THR A 60 5.65 -27.06 5.91
N LYS A 61 4.78 -26.34 5.16
CA LYS A 61 4.42 -26.64 3.78
C LYS A 61 5.47 -26.17 2.76
N TYR A 62 6.12 -25.05 3.02
CA TYR A 62 7.11 -24.41 2.14
C TYR A 62 8.47 -24.31 2.83
N GLU A 63 9.50 -24.95 2.30
CA GLU A 63 10.84 -25.05 2.89
C GLU A 63 11.48 -23.67 3.16
N ASN A 64 11.26 -22.71 2.25
CA ASN A 64 11.82 -21.36 2.32
C ASN A 64 10.86 -20.33 2.94
N PHE A 65 9.83 -20.78 3.66
CA PHE A 65 8.88 -19.90 4.31
C PHE A 65 9.20 -19.73 5.79
N ARG A 66 9.52 -18.50 6.17
CA ARG A 66 9.77 -18.11 7.56
C ARG A 66 8.88 -16.98 7.98
N PHE A 67 8.60 -16.88 9.25
CA PHE A 67 7.88 -15.74 9.84
C PHE A 67 8.38 -15.48 11.25
N THR A 68 8.08 -14.30 11.75
CA THR A 68 8.24 -13.94 13.16
C THR A 68 6.96 -13.29 13.67
N SER A 69 6.61 -13.53 14.94
CA SER A 69 5.57 -12.79 15.62
C SER A 69 6.18 -11.80 16.59
N LEU A 70 5.71 -10.56 16.55
CA LEU A 70 6.08 -9.52 17.51
C LEU A 70 5.11 -9.48 18.72
N GLY A 71 4.10 -10.36 18.71
CA GLY A 71 3.05 -10.32 19.73
C GLY A 71 2.22 -9.04 19.65
N ILE A 72 1.83 -8.51 20.80
CA ILE A 72 1.03 -7.28 20.88
C ILE A 72 1.99 -6.09 20.90
N ILE A 73 2.06 -5.35 19.80
CA ILE A 73 2.90 -4.15 19.67
C ILE A 73 2.08 -2.86 19.52
N GLN A 74 0.78 -2.96 19.20
CA GLN A 74 -0.08 -1.80 19.05
C GLN A 74 -0.42 -1.21 20.40
N ASN A 75 0.04 0.02 20.63
CA ASN A 75 -0.39 0.82 21.77
C ASN A 75 -1.65 1.60 21.38
N PRO A 76 -2.78 1.46 22.09
CA PRO A 76 -4.01 2.21 21.81
C PRO A 76 -3.85 3.74 21.86
N ALA A 77 -2.85 4.25 22.58
CA ALA A 77 -2.56 5.68 22.67
C ALA A 77 -1.73 6.20 21.48
N GLU A 78 -1.17 5.29 20.64
CA GLU A 78 -0.33 5.63 19.48
C GLU A 78 -1.10 5.48 18.17
N SER A 79 -0.63 6.15 17.13
CA SER A 79 -1.16 5.91 15.78
C SER A 79 -0.85 4.48 15.31
N ARG A 80 -1.80 3.85 14.62
CA ARG A 80 -1.62 2.54 13.98
C ARG A 80 -0.36 2.49 13.08
N THR A 81 -0.02 3.59 12.45
CA THR A 81 1.16 3.70 11.59
C THR A 81 2.49 3.46 12.31
N VAL A 82 2.54 3.72 13.64
CA VAL A 82 3.74 3.44 14.45
C VAL A 82 3.95 1.92 14.58
N GLY A 83 2.91 1.16 14.90
CA GLY A 83 2.99 -0.30 14.94
C GLY A 83 3.34 -0.90 13.58
N MET A 84 2.71 -0.39 12.50
CA MET A 84 3.04 -0.82 11.12
C MET A 84 4.50 -0.55 10.77
N ALA A 85 5.03 0.63 11.11
CA ALA A 85 6.43 0.97 10.88
C ALA A 85 7.39 0.04 11.65
N LYS A 86 7.10 -0.27 12.93
CA LYS A 86 7.87 -1.24 13.72
C LYS A 86 7.90 -2.61 13.04
N ALA A 87 6.75 -3.13 12.65
CA ALA A 87 6.66 -4.43 11.99
C ALA A 87 7.39 -4.45 10.63
N ARG A 88 7.30 -3.36 9.83
CA ARG A 88 8.02 -3.25 8.56
C ARG A 88 9.53 -3.15 8.75
N ASN A 89 9.99 -2.42 9.74
CA ASN A 89 11.43 -2.34 10.04
C ASN A 89 12.00 -3.71 10.42
N ARG A 90 11.23 -4.58 11.08
CA ARG A 90 11.68 -5.93 11.45
C ARG A 90 12.08 -6.77 10.22
N TYR A 91 11.33 -6.72 9.10
CA TYR A 91 11.75 -7.44 7.90
C TYR A 91 12.93 -6.75 7.18
N LEU A 92 13.11 -5.44 7.32
CA LEU A 92 14.32 -4.77 6.80
C LEU A 92 15.56 -5.15 7.58
N GLU A 93 15.45 -5.30 8.89
CA GLU A 93 16.51 -5.84 9.75
C GLU A 93 16.87 -7.26 9.33
N GLU A 94 15.87 -8.12 9.17
CA GLU A 94 16.07 -9.51 8.72
C GLU A 94 16.76 -9.58 7.36
N LEU A 95 16.35 -8.76 6.39
CA LEU A 95 16.99 -8.67 5.07
C LEU A 95 18.49 -8.32 5.19
N LYS A 96 18.85 -7.43 6.13
CA LYS A 96 20.22 -6.94 6.30
C LYS A 96 21.09 -7.88 7.11
N GLU A 97 20.55 -8.55 8.12
CA GLU A 97 21.31 -9.28 9.14
C GLU A 97 21.37 -10.79 8.87
N ASN A 98 20.32 -11.36 8.24
CA ASN A 98 20.28 -12.79 8.01
C ASN A 98 21.12 -13.19 6.79
N ALA A 99 22.10 -14.09 7.02
CA ALA A 99 22.98 -14.59 5.97
C ALA A 99 22.24 -15.26 4.80
N ASP A 100 21.09 -15.88 5.06
CA ASP A 100 20.26 -16.52 4.02
C ASP A 100 19.69 -15.51 3.02
N TYR A 101 19.63 -14.22 3.35
CA TYR A 101 19.08 -13.17 2.51
C TYR A 101 20.13 -12.26 1.86
N GLN A 102 21.42 -12.48 2.09
CA GLN A 102 22.51 -11.69 1.50
C GLN A 102 22.60 -11.84 -0.03
N THR A 103 22.05 -12.91 -0.59
CA THR A 103 22.01 -13.19 -2.04
C THR A 103 20.69 -12.84 -2.69
N VAL A 104 19.82 -12.10 -1.99
CA VAL A 104 18.52 -11.66 -2.53
C VAL A 104 18.74 -10.51 -3.51
N ASP A 105 18.29 -10.70 -4.75
CA ASP A 105 18.37 -9.70 -5.81
C ASP A 105 17.20 -8.74 -5.82
N VAL A 106 16.03 -9.19 -5.32
CA VAL A 106 14.78 -8.43 -5.30
C VAL A 106 14.03 -8.67 -3.99
N LEU A 107 13.61 -7.58 -3.35
CA LEU A 107 12.65 -7.62 -2.24
C LEU A 107 11.25 -7.35 -2.78
N ALA A 108 10.30 -8.27 -2.62
CA ALA A 108 8.89 -8.07 -2.88
C ALA A 108 8.14 -7.81 -1.58
N VAL A 109 7.58 -6.62 -1.44
CA VAL A 109 6.73 -6.25 -0.30
C VAL A 109 5.27 -6.39 -0.68
N SER A 110 4.49 -7.14 0.10
CA SER A 110 3.10 -7.47 -0.18
C SER A 110 2.17 -7.24 1.00
N ASP A 111 0.94 -6.79 0.73
CA ASP A 111 -0.19 -6.94 1.64
C ASP A 111 -0.81 -8.34 1.45
N PHE A 112 -1.36 -8.92 2.54
CA PHE A 112 -1.90 -10.29 2.59
C PHE A 112 -3.38 -10.33 2.99
N ASN A 113 -4.17 -9.40 2.49
CA ASN A 113 -5.60 -9.28 2.77
C ASN A 113 -6.48 -9.55 1.53
N GLY A 114 -5.98 -10.36 0.59
CA GLY A 114 -6.65 -10.68 -0.67
C GLY A 114 -6.51 -9.61 -1.76
N VAL A 115 -5.78 -8.52 -1.50
CA VAL A 115 -5.64 -7.41 -2.46
C VAL A 115 -4.92 -7.84 -3.74
N ASN A 116 -4.01 -8.81 -3.67
CA ASN A 116 -3.18 -9.25 -4.79
C ASN A 116 -3.84 -10.34 -5.69
N SER A 117 -5.14 -10.53 -5.60
CA SER A 117 -5.89 -11.60 -6.28
C SER A 117 -5.83 -11.58 -7.82
N LYS A 118 -5.32 -10.50 -8.43
CA LYS A 118 -5.12 -10.35 -9.89
C LYS A 118 -3.66 -10.34 -10.31
N LEU A 119 -2.74 -10.54 -9.37
CA LEU A 119 -1.32 -10.63 -9.70
C LEU A 119 -1.08 -11.85 -10.59
N THR A 120 -0.34 -11.64 -11.68
CA THR A 120 -0.01 -12.69 -12.67
C THR A 120 1.46 -12.67 -13.01
N GLN A 121 1.98 -13.79 -13.51
CA GLN A 121 3.34 -13.90 -14.03
C GLN A 121 3.65 -12.82 -15.08
N ALA A 122 2.76 -12.57 -16.04
CA ALA A 122 2.94 -11.53 -17.04
C ALA A 122 3.00 -10.12 -16.46
N ALA A 123 2.22 -9.84 -15.39
CA ALA A 123 2.29 -8.57 -14.68
C ALA A 123 3.62 -8.39 -13.96
N VAL A 124 4.14 -9.46 -13.36
CA VAL A 124 5.48 -9.45 -12.72
C VAL A 124 6.58 -9.27 -13.77
N ALA A 125 6.58 -10.06 -14.86
CA ALA A 125 7.58 -9.99 -15.91
C ALA A 125 7.71 -8.58 -16.49
N SER A 126 6.60 -7.83 -16.63
CA SER A 126 6.61 -6.45 -17.12
C SER A 126 7.49 -5.49 -16.31
N CYS A 127 7.81 -5.83 -15.05
CA CYS A 127 8.71 -5.04 -14.22
C CYS A 127 10.18 -5.22 -14.60
N PHE A 128 10.55 -6.38 -15.17
CA PHE A 128 11.93 -6.76 -15.44
C PHE A 128 12.33 -6.53 -16.91
N ASP A 129 11.37 -6.24 -17.77
CA ASP A 129 11.61 -5.79 -19.15
C ASP A 129 12.29 -4.41 -19.18
N VAL A 130 12.12 -3.61 -18.13
CA VAL A 130 12.67 -2.25 -17.99
C VAL A 130 13.60 -2.19 -16.79
N LYS A 131 14.89 -1.84 -17.01
CA LYS A 131 15.94 -1.90 -15.95
C LYS A 131 16.17 -0.58 -15.19
N ILE A 132 15.29 0.40 -15.30
CA ILE A 132 15.56 1.77 -14.81
C ILE A 132 15.02 2.06 -13.40
N TRP A 133 14.40 1.10 -12.74
CA TRP A 133 13.79 1.32 -11.43
C TRP A 133 14.64 0.81 -10.27
N ASP A 134 14.55 1.50 -9.15
CA ASP A 134 15.02 1.09 -7.83
C ASP A 134 13.86 0.55 -6.96
N ALA A 135 12.62 1.07 -7.22
CA ALA A 135 11.38 0.50 -6.71
C ALA A 135 10.28 0.56 -7.78
N CYS A 136 9.47 -0.50 -7.83
CA CYS A 136 8.38 -0.68 -8.80
C CYS A 136 7.10 -1.05 -8.08
N PHE A 137 6.06 -0.21 -8.20
CA PHE A 137 4.80 -0.32 -7.46
C PHE A 137 3.67 -0.82 -8.34
N ALA A 138 2.75 -1.56 -7.72
CA ALA A 138 1.58 -2.09 -8.38
C ALA A 138 0.58 -0.99 -8.80
N ASN A 139 -0.17 -1.33 -9.85
CA ASN A 139 -1.34 -0.62 -10.34
C ASN A 139 -2.59 -1.51 -10.18
N GLN A 140 -3.76 -0.92 -10.29
CA GLN A 140 -5.05 -1.62 -10.31
C GLN A 140 -5.72 -1.47 -11.68
N SER A 141 -6.47 -2.50 -12.11
CA SER A 141 -7.25 -2.39 -13.35
C SER A 141 -8.44 -1.42 -13.25
N GLY A 142 -8.83 -1.08 -12.02
CA GLY A 142 -9.78 -0.04 -11.67
C GLY A 142 -9.10 1.31 -11.42
N ARG A 143 -9.56 2.02 -10.38
CA ARG A 143 -8.94 3.26 -9.91
C ARG A 143 -7.79 2.95 -8.96
N TYR A 144 -6.69 3.68 -9.07
CA TYR A 144 -5.59 3.61 -8.11
C TYR A 144 -6.10 4.04 -6.73
N TYR A 145 -6.01 3.15 -5.74
CA TYR A 145 -6.69 3.36 -4.45
C TYR A 145 -5.79 3.91 -3.35
N ASP A 146 -4.48 3.64 -3.42
CA ASP A 146 -3.56 3.87 -2.30
C ASP A 146 -3.02 5.32 -2.29
N ILE A 147 -3.96 6.26 -2.09
CA ILE A 147 -3.66 7.69 -2.13
C ILE A 147 -2.87 8.16 -0.91
N TRP A 148 -2.94 7.43 0.20
CA TRP A 148 -2.20 7.81 1.40
C TRP A 148 -0.69 7.59 1.26
N ALA A 149 -0.27 6.49 0.61
CA ALA A 149 1.12 6.24 0.26
C ALA A 149 1.62 7.10 -0.93
N LEU A 150 0.69 7.63 -1.75
CA LEU A 150 1.05 8.31 -2.98
C LEU A 150 1.61 9.71 -2.75
N ARG A 151 2.80 9.99 -3.31
CA ARG A 151 3.37 11.33 -3.46
C ARG A 151 3.85 11.50 -4.91
N HIS A 152 3.36 12.55 -5.55
CA HIS A 152 3.72 12.96 -6.91
C HIS A 152 3.42 14.45 -7.07
N PRO A 153 4.33 15.28 -7.63
CA PRO A 153 4.23 16.74 -7.60
C PRO A 153 2.94 17.29 -8.22
N MET A 154 2.44 16.67 -9.29
CA MET A 154 1.21 17.13 -9.96
C MET A 154 -0.04 16.37 -9.51
N TRP A 155 0.07 15.08 -9.16
CA TRP A 155 -1.09 14.23 -8.89
C TRP A 155 -1.48 14.21 -7.42
N SER A 156 -0.50 14.04 -6.52
CA SER A 156 -0.71 13.94 -5.07
C SER A 156 0.44 14.61 -4.32
N PRO A 157 0.50 15.96 -4.31
CA PRO A 157 1.67 16.70 -3.83
C PRO A 157 1.78 16.72 -2.30
N ASN A 158 0.72 16.34 -1.57
CA ASN A 158 0.67 16.39 -0.12
C ASN A 158 -0.08 15.19 0.47
N ASP A 159 -0.07 15.08 1.80
CA ASP A 159 -0.84 14.06 2.51
C ASP A 159 -2.35 14.30 2.36
N CYS A 160 -3.06 13.30 1.82
CA CYS A 160 -4.48 13.40 1.51
C CYS A 160 -5.36 13.52 2.77
N TRP A 161 -4.97 12.88 3.89
CA TRP A 161 -5.73 12.93 5.14
C TRP A 161 -5.48 14.21 5.93
N GLN A 162 -4.25 14.75 5.88
CA GLN A 162 -3.97 16.08 6.44
C GLN A 162 -4.75 17.15 5.66
N GLN A 163 -4.79 17.05 4.33
CA GLN A 163 -5.60 17.94 3.50
C GLN A 163 -7.09 17.78 3.79
N HIS A 164 -7.58 16.53 3.95
CA HIS A 164 -8.96 16.25 4.34
C HIS A 164 -9.30 16.92 5.68
N SER A 165 -8.42 16.77 6.70
CA SER A 165 -8.62 17.38 8.02
C SER A 165 -8.63 18.90 7.96
N PHE A 166 -7.80 19.50 7.08
CA PHE A 166 -7.81 20.94 6.83
C PHE A 166 -9.14 21.37 6.21
N TYR A 167 -9.59 20.74 5.15
CA TYR A 167 -10.82 21.12 4.45
C TYR A 167 -12.08 20.89 5.30
N ARG A 168 -12.10 19.89 6.16
CA ARG A 168 -13.22 19.66 7.10
C ARG A 168 -13.51 20.84 8.00
N LYS A 169 -12.56 21.73 8.23
CA LYS A 169 -12.78 22.97 9.03
C LYS A 169 -13.60 24.00 8.27
N TYR A 170 -13.54 23.96 6.92
CA TYR A 170 -14.14 25.01 6.06
C TYR A 170 -15.36 24.52 5.30
N TYR A 171 -15.41 23.24 4.93
CA TYR A 171 -16.55 22.67 4.23
C TYR A 171 -17.59 22.16 5.21
N LYS A 172 -18.83 22.69 5.09
CA LYS A 172 -19.98 22.24 5.90
C LYS A 172 -20.41 20.79 5.59
N ILE A 173 -20.07 20.29 4.40
CA ILE A 173 -20.37 18.94 3.93
C ILE A 173 -19.11 18.07 4.05
N PRO A 174 -19.03 17.13 5.02
CA PRO A 174 -17.86 16.30 5.22
C PRO A 174 -17.47 15.48 3.99
N GLU A 175 -18.45 15.00 3.23
CA GLU A 175 -18.25 14.20 2.02
C GLU A 175 -17.53 15.00 0.92
N PHE A 176 -17.68 16.31 0.90
CA PHE A 176 -17.00 17.18 -0.07
C PHE A 176 -15.50 17.28 0.23
N ALA A 177 -15.13 17.41 1.50
CA ALA A 177 -13.73 17.38 1.90
C ALA A 177 -13.07 16.05 1.49
N LEU A 178 -13.73 14.90 1.73
CA LEU A 178 -13.25 13.59 1.31
C LEU A 178 -13.15 13.46 -0.22
N ALA A 179 -14.15 13.96 -0.94
CA ALA A 179 -14.16 13.92 -2.39
C ALA A 179 -12.97 14.67 -3.00
N VAL A 180 -12.68 15.87 -2.50
CA VAL A 180 -11.60 16.72 -3.02
C VAL A 180 -10.21 16.23 -2.59
N SER A 181 -10.06 15.79 -1.34
CA SER A 181 -8.73 15.44 -0.79
C SER A 181 -8.25 14.05 -1.18
N VAL A 182 -9.17 13.09 -1.30
CA VAL A 182 -8.85 11.67 -1.49
C VAL A 182 -9.40 11.14 -2.81
N LYS A 183 -10.74 11.18 -2.99
CA LYS A 183 -11.40 10.48 -4.09
C LYS A 183 -11.07 11.06 -5.47
N SER A 184 -10.87 12.37 -5.59
CA SER A 184 -10.48 13.03 -6.84
C SER A 184 -9.11 12.58 -7.35
N ARG A 185 -8.24 12.14 -6.44
CA ARG A 185 -6.90 11.63 -6.77
C ARG A 185 -6.91 10.17 -7.21
N MET A 186 -8.01 9.45 -7.00
CA MET A 186 -8.15 8.05 -7.44
C MET A 186 -8.43 7.99 -8.94
N ILE A 187 -7.41 8.21 -9.76
CA ILE A 187 -7.51 8.11 -11.22
C ILE A 187 -7.37 6.65 -11.67
N ARG A 188 -7.78 6.35 -12.88
CA ARG A 188 -7.50 5.08 -13.56
C ARG A 188 -6.23 5.24 -14.40
N ILE A 189 -5.27 4.35 -14.19
CA ILE A 189 -4.04 4.26 -14.99
C ILE A 189 -4.24 3.12 -15.99
N PRO A 190 -4.36 3.41 -17.31
CA PRO A 190 -4.54 2.37 -18.32
C PRO A 190 -3.29 1.47 -18.39
N LYS A 191 -3.48 0.19 -18.68
CA LYS A 191 -2.39 -0.71 -19.07
C LYS A 191 -1.63 -0.15 -20.27
N ARG A 192 -0.35 -0.48 -20.38
CA ARG A 192 0.54 -0.04 -21.46
C ARG A 192 0.71 1.48 -21.57
N SER A 193 0.33 2.23 -20.51
CA SER A 193 0.74 3.63 -20.38
C SER A 193 2.23 3.72 -20.08
N GLU A 194 2.79 4.91 -20.19
CA GLU A 194 4.14 5.18 -19.67
C GLU A 194 4.19 4.94 -18.16
N TRP A 195 5.36 4.48 -17.69
CA TRP A 195 5.62 4.33 -16.27
C TRP A 195 5.58 5.69 -15.58
N ILE A 196 4.95 5.75 -14.42
CA ILE A 196 4.77 7.02 -13.69
C ILE A 196 5.84 7.10 -12.61
N GLU A 197 6.81 8.00 -12.78
CA GLU A 197 7.77 8.31 -11.72
C GLU A 197 7.05 8.98 -10.56
N VAL A 198 7.31 8.52 -9.34
CA VAL A 198 6.65 9.02 -8.12
C VAL A 198 7.67 9.27 -7.02
N ASP A 199 7.32 10.13 -6.07
CA ASP A 199 8.12 10.30 -4.86
C ASP A 199 7.78 9.23 -3.81
N SER A 200 6.57 8.67 -3.85
CA SER A 200 6.13 7.55 -3.03
C SER A 200 4.87 6.92 -3.62
N ALA A 201 4.75 5.59 -3.53
CA ALA A 201 3.55 4.81 -3.83
C ALA A 201 3.66 3.42 -3.17
N PHE A 202 2.59 2.59 -3.23
CA PHE A 202 2.66 1.19 -2.84
C PHE A 202 1.64 0.33 -3.61
N GLY A 203 0.35 0.56 -3.39
CA GLY A 203 -0.71 -0.15 -4.10
C GLY A 203 -0.92 -1.60 -3.67
N GLY A 204 -0.39 -2.02 -2.50
CA GLY A 204 -0.54 -3.36 -1.94
C GLY A 204 0.49 -4.38 -2.43
N PHE A 205 1.34 -4.02 -3.42
CA PHE A 205 2.47 -4.85 -3.89
C PHE A 205 3.57 -3.99 -4.49
N ALA A 206 4.82 -4.28 -4.16
CA ALA A 206 5.97 -3.54 -4.66
C ALA A 206 7.22 -4.40 -4.76
N PHE A 207 8.05 -4.13 -5.77
CA PHE A 207 9.42 -4.64 -5.84
C PHE A 207 10.42 -3.54 -5.48
N TYR A 208 11.47 -3.93 -4.78
CA TYR A 208 12.61 -3.07 -4.45
C TYR A 208 13.92 -3.78 -4.78
N ARG A 209 14.91 -3.03 -5.22
CA ARG A 209 16.29 -3.50 -5.23
C ARG A 209 16.87 -3.32 -3.84
N PRO A 210 17.40 -4.38 -3.19
CA PRO A 210 17.90 -4.30 -1.81
C PRO A 210 18.98 -3.23 -1.60
N ASP A 211 19.88 -3.06 -2.56
CA ASP A 211 20.95 -2.06 -2.55
C ASP A 211 20.41 -0.61 -2.62
N ALA A 212 19.24 -0.42 -3.19
CA ALA A 212 18.61 0.89 -3.28
C ALA A 212 17.94 1.35 -1.97
N ILE A 213 17.63 0.42 -1.06
CA ILE A 213 17.00 0.72 0.24
C ILE A 213 17.98 1.50 1.13
N GLY A 214 19.25 1.10 1.15
CA GLY A 214 20.28 1.82 1.90
C GLY A 214 19.95 1.95 3.40
N LYS A 215 19.88 3.19 3.89
CA LYS A 215 19.54 3.51 5.29
C LYS A 215 18.06 3.84 5.50
N ALA A 216 17.22 3.70 4.48
CA ALA A 216 15.80 3.99 4.60
C ALA A 216 15.15 3.10 5.67
N VAL A 217 14.30 3.72 6.50
CA VAL A 217 13.51 3.06 7.55
C VAL A 217 12.06 3.55 7.46
N TYR A 218 11.16 2.72 7.92
CA TYR A 218 9.75 3.09 8.02
C TYR A 218 9.51 3.93 9.28
N GLU A 219 8.77 5.01 9.13
CA GLU A 219 8.35 5.87 10.24
C GLU A 219 6.84 6.11 10.15
N GLY A 220 6.15 5.97 11.28
CA GLY A 220 4.68 6.13 11.34
C GLY A 220 4.21 7.54 11.71
N LEU A 221 5.13 8.43 12.07
CA LEU A 221 4.84 9.82 12.47
C LEU A 221 5.74 10.79 11.71
N THR A 222 5.22 11.98 11.47
CA THR A 222 6.01 13.13 11.03
C THR A 222 6.81 13.71 12.20
N ALA A 223 7.77 14.59 11.92
CA ALA A 223 8.57 15.26 12.96
C ALA A 223 7.71 16.08 13.95
N ASP A 224 6.52 16.55 13.54
CA ASP A 224 5.55 17.24 14.39
C ASP A 224 4.51 16.29 15.03
N GLY A 225 4.78 14.98 15.02
CA GLY A 225 4.00 13.96 15.73
C GLY A 225 2.67 13.57 15.07
N LYS A 226 2.42 13.96 13.82
CA LYS A 226 1.21 13.58 13.10
C LYS A 226 1.38 12.22 12.41
N ALA A 227 0.31 11.44 12.37
CA ALA A 227 0.30 10.19 11.61
C ALA A 227 0.60 10.43 10.12
N ILE A 228 1.46 9.58 9.56
CA ILE A 228 1.81 9.56 8.14
C ILE A 228 1.80 8.11 7.65
N CYS A 229 1.51 7.88 6.37
CA CYS A 229 1.73 6.57 5.78
C CYS A 229 3.23 6.24 5.84
N GLU A 230 3.59 5.13 6.44
CA GLU A 230 4.96 4.74 6.76
C GLU A 230 5.84 4.55 5.51
N HIS A 231 5.24 4.27 4.36
CA HIS A 231 5.94 4.23 3.08
C HIS A 231 6.50 5.59 2.66
N VAL A 232 5.87 6.69 3.06
CA VAL A 232 6.27 8.04 2.60
C VAL A 232 7.65 8.44 3.11
N PRO A 233 7.98 8.40 4.40
CA PRO A 233 9.34 8.71 4.87
C PRO A 233 10.36 7.70 4.36
N PHE A 234 10.02 6.40 4.24
CA PHE A 234 10.88 5.37 3.66
C PHE A 234 11.30 5.72 2.22
N HIS A 235 10.33 6.03 1.37
CA HIS A 235 10.60 6.43 -0.02
C HIS A 235 11.27 7.81 -0.12
N ALA A 236 10.97 8.74 0.79
CA ALA A 236 11.63 10.05 0.82
C ALA A 236 13.15 9.91 1.04
N GLU A 237 13.60 8.95 1.87
CA GLU A 237 15.02 8.67 2.03
C GLU A 237 15.62 8.09 0.75
N MET A 238 14.92 7.15 0.09
CA MET A 238 15.37 6.62 -1.21
C MET A 238 15.48 7.74 -2.26
N ARG A 239 14.51 8.65 -2.34
CA ARG A 239 14.52 9.80 -3.26
C ARG A 239 15.66 10.79 -2.96
N ARG A 240 15.96 11.06 -1.69
CA ARG A 240 17.16 11.87 -1.30
C ARG A 240 18.45 11.26 -1.84
N ASN A 241 18.54 9.94 -1.90
CA ASN A 241 19.64 9.18 -2.48
C ASN A 241 19.48 8.97 -4.00
N GLN A 242 18.67 9.79 -4.68
CA GLN A 242 18.46 9.80 -6.14
C GLN A 242 17.92 8.50 -6.72
N LYS A 243 17.26 7.67 -5.89
CA LYS A 243 16.65 6.43 -6.33
C LYS A 243 15.38 6.68 -7.15
N LYS A 244 15.16 5.85 -8.17
CA LYS A 244 14.04 5.97 -9.12
C LYS A 244 12.90 5.05 -8.72
N LEU A 245 11.75 5.63 -8.42
CA LEU A 245 10.56 4.94 -7.95
C LEU A 245 9.43 5.11 -8.97
N PHE A 246 8.81 4.00 -9.40
CA PHE A 246 7.79 4.04 -10.45
C PHE A 246 6.56 3.22 -10.10
N ILE A 247 5.38 3.72 -10.49
CA ILE A 247 4.21 2.86 -10.69
C ILE A 247 4.32 2.26 -12.09
N ASN A 248 4.29 0.91 -12.17
CA ASN A 248 4.22 0.21 -13.44
C ASN A 248 2.74 -0.02 -13.81
N PRO A 249 2.23 0.57 -14.91
CA PRO A 249 0.85 0.42 -15.34
C PRO A 249 0.42 -1.03 -15.63
N ASP A 250 1.36 -1.91 -15.96
CA ASP A 250 1.10 -3.32 -16.27
C ASP A 250 1.22 -4.26 -15.06
N LEU A 251 1.82 -3.81 -13.95
CA LEU A 251 1.86 -4.58 -12.69
C LEU A 251 0.49 -4.53 -12.00
N ILE A 252 -0.49 -5.19 -12.61
CA ILE A 252 -1.87 -5.23 -12.08
C ILE A 252 -1.99 -6.30 -11.00
N ASN A 253 -2.22 -5.87 -9.76
CA ASN A 253 -2.43 -6.77 -8.62
C ASN A 253 -3.91 -6.94 -8.24
N ALA A 254 -4.77 -5.93 -8.51
CA ALA A 254 -6.18 -5.92 -8.12
C ALA A 254 -7.09 -5.33 -9.20
N ARG A 255 -8.39 -5.59 -9.11
CA ARG A 255 -9.41 -4.91 -9.92
C ARG A 255 -9.89 -3.62 -9.23
N SER A 256 -10.34 -3.77 -8.00
CA SER A 256 -10.82 -2.72 -7.10
C SER A 256 -10.64 -3.21 -5.68
N THR A 257 -10.48 -2.30 -4.75
CA THR A 257 -10.46 -2.58 -3.32
C THR A 257 -11.67 -1.97 -2.66
N ASP A 258 -11.97 -2.33 -1.42
CA ASP A 258 -13.07 -1.72 -0.65
C ASP A 258 -12.93 -0.19 -0.58
N HIS A 259 -11.70 0.31 -0.62
CA HIS A 259 -11.41 1.74 -0.64
C HIS A 259 -11.81 2.42 -1.96
N SER A 260 -11.76 1.71 -3.09
CA SER A 260 -12.14 2.22 -4.42
C SER A 260 -13.60 1.97 -4.78
N PHE A 261 -14.25 0.96 -4.18
CA PHE A 261 -15.59 0.50 -4.59
C PHE A 261 -16.72 1.45 -4.14
N ARG A 262 -16.54 2.19 -3.05
CA ARG A 262 -17.60 3.05 -2.47
C ARG A 262 -17.68 4.47 -3.06
N ILE A 263 -17.16 4.71 -4.24
CA ILE A 263 -17.45 5.96 -4.97
C ILE A 263 -18.76 5.79 -5.71
N ASN A 264 -19.86 5.82 -4.99
CA ASN A 264 -21.16 6.01 -5.61
C ASN A 264 -21.30 7.50 -5.94
N ILE A 265 -20.74 7.90 -7.10
CA ILE A 265 -20.75 9.28 -7.62
C ILE A 265 -22.19 9.79 -7.68
N ILE A 266 -23.15 8.93 -8.04
CA ILE A 266 -24.56 9.25 -8.13
C ILE A 266 -25.11 9.59 -6.74
N SER A 267 -24.84 8.80 -5.69
CA SER A 267 -25.32 9.10 -4.34
C SER A 267 -24.65 10.34 -3.74
N THR A 268 -23.40 10.60 -4.09
CA THR A 268 -22.69 11.83 -3.68
C THR A 268 -23.25 13.06 -4.40
N MET A 269 -23.53 12.96 -5.70
CA MET A 269 -24.17 14.03 -6.45
C MET A 269 -25.60 14.29 -5.99
N PHE A 270 -26.41 13.25 -5.71
CA PHE A 270 -27.76 13.41 -5.14
C PHE A 270 -27.75 14.02 -3.74
N ARG A 271 -26.76 13.73 -2.91
CA ARG A 271 -26.60 14.37 -1.59
C ARG A 271 -26.20 15.84 -1.73
N ILE A 272 -25.28 16.16 -2.64
CA ILE A 272 -24.87 17.53 -2.95
C ILE A 272 -26.04 18.33 -3.52
N ALA A 273 -26.82 17.74 -4.43
CA ALA A 273 -28.00 18.39 -5.04
C ALA A 273 -29.15 18.65 -4.03
N LYS A 274 -29.29 17.82 -3.00
CA LYS A 274 -30.31 18.03 -1.94
C LYS A 274 -29.91 19.10 -0.90
N TYR A 275 -28.67 19.53 -0.87
CA TYR A 275 -28.18 20.49 0.13
C TYR A 275 -28.75 21.91 -0.05
N PRO A 276 -28.87 22.48 -1.28
CA PRO A 276 -29.56 23.76 -1.49
C PRO A 276 -31.00 23.75 -1.03
N LEU A 277 -31.73 22.64 -1.24
CA LEU A 277 -33.12 22.49 -0.81
C LEU A 277 -33.30 22.52 0.71
N LYS A 278 -32.35 21.94 1.49
CA LYS A 278 -32.39 22.03 2.96
C LYS A 278 -32.06 23.43 3.48
N LEU A 279 -31.16 24.16 2.83
CA LEU A 279 -30.84 25.56 3.17
C LEU A 279 -32.02 26.47 2.89
N VAL A 280 -32.71 26.32 1.76
CA VAL A 280 -33.89 27.08 1.40
C VAL A 280 -35.04 26.75 2.36
N SER A 281 -35.26 25.49 2.70
CA SER A 281 -36.30 25.11 3.67
C SER A 281 -36.04 25.63 5.09
N SER A 282 -34.77 25.65 5.53
CA SER A 282 -34.40 26.21 6.83
C SER A 282 -34.50 27.74 6.86
N TRP A 283 -34.24 28.42 5.76
CA TRP A 283 -34.40 29.85 5.60
C TRP A 283 -35.89 30.23 5.59
N MET A 284 -36.76 29.50 4.84
CA MET A 284 -38.21 29.70 4.83
C MET A 284 -38.87 29.39 6.19
N ALA A 285 -38.34 28.43 6.94
CA ALA A 285 -38.83 28.16 8.30
C ALA A 285 -38.50 29.30 9.28
N LYS A 286 -37.32 29.94 9.16
CA LYS A 286 -36.95 31.10 9.95
C LYS A 286 -37.67 32.38 9.59
N SER A 287 -38.05 32.58 8.32
CA SER A 287 -38.81 33.75 7.86
C SER A 287 -40.32 33.68 8.19
N ARG A 288 -40.84 32.54 8.68
CA ARG A 288 -42.23 32.38 9.15
C ARG A 288 -42.35 32.51 10.66
N SER A 289 -41.25 32.69 11.39
CA SER A 289 -41.20 32.84 12.85
C SER A 289 -40.84 34.28 13.28
N GLN A 290 -40.81 35.23 12.38
CA GLN A 290 -40.85 36.69 12.58
C GLN A 290 -42.14 37.24 12.01
#